data_0d7b31dc6f77200f505ee10c43463b2a
#
_entry.id   0d7b31dc6f77200f505ee10c43463b2a
#
_cell.length_a   1.000
_cell.length_b   1.000
_cell.length_c   1.000
_cell.angle_alpha   90.00
_cell.angle_beta   90.00
_cell.angle_gamma   90.00
#
_symmetry.space_group_name_H-M   'P 1'
#
loop_
_entity.id
_entity.type
_entity.pdbx_description
1 polymer ?
#
loop_
_entity_poly.entity_id
_entity_poly.type
_entity_poly.pdbx_seq_one_letter_code
_entity_poly.pdbx_strand_id
1 'polypeptide(L)'
;IKGIQIYANNESIQDVYMKPLSSTNEIRETIIIPPPTIYGEYPDKIPESEEKDLPAESGFVVLDRVVIPEFIVVHNGDPNDNTAANYWVPYKDYIKNVASSEIYSTWPDAAIRANILAINSFTLNRVYTEWYRSRGKNFTITNSTRFDQFFVYGRNIFEDISIIVDEMFTTYVKRPNQRQPLLTQYCDGQRVSCPNWLSQWGSKYLADQGYSAIQILRYYYGND
;
A
#
# COMPACT_ATOMS: atom_id res chain seq x y z
N ILE A 1 10.54 1.06 20.57
CA ILE A 1 9.52 0.54 19.64
C ILE A 1 9.62 1.38 18.39
N LYS A 2 9.98 0.78 17.27
CA LYS A 2 10.03 1.47 15.98
C LYS A 2 8.58 1.61 15.48
N GLY A 3 8.03 2.81 15.59
CA GLY A 3 6.65 3.06 15.12
C GLY A 3 6.59 3.33 13.62
N ILE A 4 5.45 3.09 13.02
CA ILE A 4 5.12 3.59 11.68
C ILE A 4 4.81 5.07 11.76
N GLN A 5 5.35 5.85 10.85
CA GLN A 5 4.97 7.24 10.62
C GLN A 5 4.18 7.36 9.32
N ILE A 6 3.10 8.13 9.36
CA ILE A 6 2.28 8.41 8.19
C ILE A 6 2.52 9.86 7.80
N TYR A 7 2.83 10.10 6.53
CA TYR A 7 3.13 11.42 6.00
C TYR A 7 2.16 11.78 4.87
N ALA A 8 1.81 13.06 4.82
CA ALA A 8 1.15 13.62 3.66
C ALA A 8 2.21 14.28 2.75
N ASN A 9 2.17 13.96 1.48
CA ASN A 9 3.07 14.53 0.50
C ASN A 9 2.40 15.74 -0.16
N ASN A 10 2.52 16.91 0.44
CA ASN A 10 2.12 18.18 -0.14
C ASN A 10 3.36 18.96 -0.56
N GLU A 11 3.27 19.74 -1.64
CA GLU A 11 4.36 20.63 -2.12
C GLU A 11 4.79 21.67 -1.09
N SER A 12 3.96 22.00 -0.14
CA SER A 12 4.37 22.68 1.08
C SER A 12 4.62 21.59 2.13
N ILE A 13 5.86 21.17 2.27
CA ILE A 13 6.33 20.24 3.30
C ILE A 13 5.99 20.80 4.69
N GLN A 14 4.78 20.62 5.09
CA GLN A 14 4.49 20.45 6.49
C GLN A 14 4.33 18.94 6.65
N ASP A 15 5.25 18.34 7.40
CA ASP A 15 5.01 17.05 7.98
C ASP A 15 3.63 17.12 8.62
N VAL A 16 2.61 16.63 7.93
CA VAL A 16 1.32 16.46 8.56
C VAL A 16 1.52 15.29 9.49
N TYR A 17 2.18 15.60 10.60
CA TYR A 17 2.00 14.79 11.77
C TYR A 17 0.48 14.74 11.96
N MET A 18 -0.11 13.61 11.72
CA MET A 18 -1.34 13.33 12.40
C MET A 18 -0.95 13.42 13.88
N LYS A 19 -1.15 14.62 14.47
CA LYS A 19 -0.89 14.85 15.88
C LYS A 19 -1.55 13.69 16.58
N PRO A 20 -0.82 12.91 17.39
CA PRO A 20 -1.46 12.06 18.34
C PRO A 20 -2.44 12.98 19.08
N LEU A 21 -3.68 12.59 19.17
CA LEU A 21 -4.67 13.27 19.98
C LEU A 21 -4.10 13.38 21.41
N SER A 22 -3.48 14.54 21.70
CA SER A 22 -2.69 14.88 22.87
C SER A 22 -1.45 14.02 23.13
N SER A 23 -0.41 14.64 23.64
CA SER A 23 0.89 14.06 24.01
C SER A 23 0.84 12.95 25.09
N THR A 24 -0.33 12.57 25.54
CA THR A 24 -0.58 11.54 26.55
C THR A 24 -1.20 10.26 26.01
N ASN A 25 -1.61 10.25 24.75
CA ASN A 25 -2.15 9.04 24.12
C ASN A 25 -1.07 8.31 23.29
N GLU A 26 0.02 7.94 23.92
CA GLU A 26 0.69 6.71 23.51
C GLU A 26 -0.33 5.59 23.69
N ILE A 27 -0.81 5.05 22.58
CA ILE A 27 -1.62 3.85 22.60
C ILE A 27 -0.73 2.72 23.11
N ARG A 28 -0.74 2.52 24.42
CA ARG A 28 0.00 1.45 25.11
C ARG A 28 -0.82 0.16 25.20
N GLU A 29 -1.95 0.12 24.54
CA GLU A 29 -2.75 -1.09 24.54
C GLU A 29 -2.07 -2.16 23.69
N THR A 30 -1.65 -3.21 24.37
CA THR A 30 -1.27 -4.46 23.71
C THR A 30 -2.56 -5.12 23.24
N ILE A 31 -2.91 -4.88 22.02
CA ILE A 31 -4.07 -5.47 21.39
C ILE A 31 -3.70 -6.88 20.99
N ILE A 32 -4.18 -7.85 21.74
CA ILE A 32 -4.08 -9.26 21.36
C ILE A 32 -5.24 -9.54 20.42
N ILE A 33 -4.97 -9.43 19.13
CA ILE A 33 -5.89 -9.89 18.10
C ILE A 33 -5.48 -11.31 17.75
N PRO A 34 -6.42 -12.25 17.77
CA PRO A 34 -6.13 -13.58 17.26
C PRO A 34 -5.65 -13.42 15.81
N PRO A 35 -4.56 -14.10 15.42
CA PRO A 35 -4.13 -14.08 14.03
C PRO A 35 -5.33 -14.43 13.15
N PRO A 36 -5.54 -13.75 12.02
CA PRO A 36 -6.58 -14.15 11.09
C PRO A 36 -6.41 -15.63 10.78
N THR A 37 -7.52 -16.35 10.74
CA THR A 37 -7.48 -17.78 10.43
C THR A 37 -6.94 -17.93 9.03
N ILE A 38 -5.74 -18.46 8.93
CA ILE A 38 -4.92 -18.47 7.74
C ILE A 38 -5.22 -19.73 6.94
N TYR A 39 -5.67 -19.59 5.71
CA TYR A 39 -5.94 -20.72 4.80
C TYR A 39 -5.15 -20.55 3.50
N GLY A 40 -4.20 -21.45 3.24
CA GLY A 40 -3.48 -21.58 1.99
C GLY A 40 -2.22 -20.70 1.87
N GLU A 41 -1.46 -20.97 0.83
CA GLU A 41 -0.25 -20.23 0.50
C GLU A 41 -0.60 -19.04 -0.40
N TYR A 42 -0.07 -17.87 -0.08
CA TYR A 42 -0.17 -16.69 -0.93
C TYR A 42 0.86 -16.77 -2.05
N PRO A 43 0.51 -16.42 -3.30
CA PRO A 43 1.51 -16.38 -4.35
C PRO A 43 2.65 -15.42 -3.99
N ASP A 44 3.86 -15.84 -4.34
CA ASP A 44 5.11 -15.16 -3.99
C ASP A 44 5.09 -13.67 -4.34
N LYS A 45 4.86 -12.84 -3.34
CA LYS A 45 5.24 -11.42 -3.41
C LYS A 45 6.67 -11.28 -2.93
N ILE A 46 7.36 -10.31 -3.46
CA ILE A 46 8.73 -10.03 -3.06
C ILE A 46 8.73 -9.56 -1.60
N PRO A 47 9.41 -10.26 -0.68
CA PRO A 47 9.50 -9.84 0.71
C PRO A 47 10.12 -8.44 0.84
N GLU A 48 9.66 -7.64 1.79
CA GLU A 48 10.25 -6.33 2.10
C GLU A 48 11.76 -6.41 2.34
N SER A 49 12.24 -7.50 2.94
CA SER A 49 13.65 -7.76 3.17
C SER A 49 14.50 -7.96 1.90
N GLU A 50 13.86 -8.26 0.78
CA GLU A 50 14.50 -8.41 -0.53
C GLU A 50 14.44 -7.10 -1.35
N GLU A 51 13.71 -6.09 -0.88
CA GLU A 51 13.78 -4.74 -1.41
C GLU A 51 15.09 -4.09 -0.97
N LYS A 52 16.14 -4.45 -1.65
CA LYS A 52 17.41 -3.76 -1.47
C LYS A 52 17.33 -2.39 -2.08
N ASP A 53 17.93 -1.42 -1.40
CA ASP A 53 18.36 -0.20 -2.07
C ASP A 53 19.04 -0.61 -3.37
N LEU A 54 18.55 -0.07 -4.50
CA LEU A 54 19.14 -0.38 -5.79
C LEU A 54 20.62 -0.04 -5.72
N PRO A 55 21.52 -0.98 -6.11
CA PRO A 55 22.93 -0.68 -6.15
C PRO A 55 23.16 0.57 -6.99
N ALA A 56 23.98 1.48 -6.50
CA ALA A 56 24.38 2.69 -7.23
C ALA A 56 24.95 2.41 -8.63
N GLU A 57 25.38 1.17 -8.86
CA GLU A 57 25.94 0.66 -10.11
C GLU A 57 24.90 0.38 -11.20
N SER A 58 23.61 0.36 -10.91
CA SER A 58 22.58 0.06 -11.92
C SER A 58 22.30 1.19 -12.90
N GLY A 59 22.86 2.38 -12.68
CA GLY A 59 22.58 3.57 -13.50
C GLY A 59 21.16 4.13 -13.34
N PHE A 60 20.34 3.54 -12.50
CA PHE A 60 18.99 4.01 -12.17
C PHE A 60 19.04 4.78 -10.85
N VAL A 61 18.47 5.96 -10.87
CA VAL A 61 18.41 6.83 -9.70
C VAL A 61 17.18 6.44 -8.90
N VAL A 62 17.39 5.93 -7.68
CA VAL A 62 16.34 5.95 -6.66
C VAL A 62 15.98 7.42 -6.45
N LEU A 63 14.71 7.76 -6.50
CA LEU A 63 14.27 9.14 -6.34
C LEU A 63 14.74 9.66 -4.98
N ASP A 64 15.33 10.85 -4.95
CA ASP A 64 15.80 11.50 -3.72
C ASP A 64 14.65 11.92 -2.79
N ARG A 65 13.43 11.96 -3.34
CA ARG A 65 12.17 12.28 -2.65
C ARG A 65 11.03 11.46 -3.21
N VAL A 66 10.00 11.25 -2.41
CA VAL A 66 8.75 10.62 -2.87
C VAL A 66 8.01 11.58 -3.78
N VAL A 67 7.72 11.13 -4.98
CA VAL A 67 6.97 11.87 -5.99
C VAL A 67 5.69 11.10 -6.29
N ILE A 68 4.56 11.79 -6.30
CA ILE A 68 3.31 11.24 -6.81
C ILE A 68 3.30 11.50 -8.32
N PRO A 69 3.36 10.46 -9.14
CA PRO A 69 3.37 10.63 -10.58
C PRO A 69 1.99 11.04 -11.09
N GLU A 70 1.92 11.70 -12.21
CA GLU A 70 0.66 12.00 -12.87
C GLU A 70 -0.01 10.71 -13.38
N PHE A 71 0.79 9.78 -13.90
CA PHE A 71 0.33 8.50 -14.44
C PHE A 71 1.12 7.31 -13.88
N ILE A 72 0.45 6.19 -13.77
CA ILE A 72 1.02 4.87 -13.55
C ILE A 72 0.95 4.07 -14.85
N VAL A 73 2.06 3.44 -15.22
CA VAL A 73 2.08 2.50 -16.35
C VAL A 73 1.83 1.10 -15.81
N VAL A 74 0.66 0.56 -16.11
CA VAL A 74 0.20 -0.75 -15.63
C VAL A 74 0.41 -1.78 -16.72
N HIS A 75 1.21 -2.80 -16.42
CA HIS A 75 1.43 -3.96 -17.29
C HIS A 75 0.34 -5.02 -17.09
N ASN A 76 -0.24 -5.50 -18.18
CA ASN A 76 -1.38 -6.41 -18.14
C ASN A 76 -0.95 -7.88 -18.09
N GLY A 77 -0.41 -8.34 -16.98
CA GLY A 77 -0.05 -9.75 -16.80
C GLY A 77 1.30 -10.02 -16.17
N ASP A 78 1.95 -11.10 -16.64
CA ASP A 78 3.28 -11.50 -16.15
C ASP A 78 4.33 -10.45 -16.56
N PRO A 79 5.19 -9.99 -15.65
CA PRO A 79 6.20 -8.97 -15.95
C PRO A 79 7.21 -9.38 -17.03
N ASN A 80 7.29 -10.65 -17.36
CA ASN A 80 8.16 -11.17 -18.43
C ASN A 80 7.44 -11.37 -19.77
N ASP A 81 6.13 -11.18 -19.82
CA ASP A 81 5.38 -11.20 -21.06
C ASP A 81 5.53 -9.88 -21.82
N ASN A 82 6.50 -9.81 -22.70
CA ASN A 82 6.77 -8.62 -23.51
C ASN A 82 5.68 -8.33 -24.57
N THR A 83 4.70 -9.22 -24.74
CA THR A 83 3.57 -9.04 -25.67
C THR A 83 2.35 -8.43 -25.01
N ALA A 84 2.31 -8.44 -23.67
CA ALA A 84 1.21 -7.89 -22.91
C ALA A 84 1.13 -6.35 -23.01
N ALA A 85 -0.10 -5.84 -23.00
CA ALA A 85 -0.35 -4.41 -23.12
C ALA A 85 0.06 -3.63 -21.86
N ASN A 86 0.49 -2.40 -22.07
CA ASN A 86 0.71 -1.43 -21.01
C ASN A 86 -0.38 -0.34 -21.05
N TYR A 87 -0.99 -0.04 -19.91
CA TYR A 87 -2.00 1.00 -19.78
C TYR A 87 -1.43 2.21 -19.02
N TRP A 88 -1.62 3.40 -19.58
CA TRP A 88 -1.32 4.65 -18.90
C TRP A 88 -2.56 5.10 -18.13
N VAL A 89 -2.49 5.05 -16.81
CA VAL A 89 -3.62 5.31 -15.92
C VAL A 89 -3.28 6.49 -15.01
N PRO A 90 -4.14 7.54 -14.93
CA PRO A 90 -3.94 8.60 -13.95
C PRO A 90 -3.77 8.02 -12.54
N TYR A 91 -2.83 8.56 -11.77
CA TYR A 91 -2.44 7.98 -10.48
C TYR A 91 -3.63 7.73 -9.55
N LYS A 92 -4.48 8.74 -9.37
CA LYS A 92 -5.67 8.60 -8.50
C LYS A 92 -6.64 7.54 -9.01
N ASP A 93 -6.85 7.49 -10.31
CA ASP A 93 -7.75 6.50 -10.92
C ASP A 93 -7.21 5.08 -10.76
N TYR A 94 -5.88 4.92 -10.79
CA TYR A 94 -5.24 3.66 -10.47
C TYR A 94 -5.54 3.23 -9.03
N ILE A 95 -5.32 4.09 -8.03
CA ILE A 95 -5.59 3.79 -6.62
C ILE A 95 -7.08 3.50 -6.39
N LYS A 96 -7.98 4.30 -6.98
CA LYS A 96 -9.44 4.07 -6.92
C LYS A 96 -9.84 2.72 -7.49
N ASN A 97 -9.25 2.36 -8.62
CA ASN A 97 -9.51 1.09 -9.30
C ASN A 97 -9.05 -0.10 -8.45
N VAL A 98 -7.81 -0.09 -7.98
CA VAL A 98 -7.26 -1.15 -7.13
C VAL A 98 -8.10 -1.29 -5.85
N ALA A 99 -8.36 -0.20 -5.14
CA ALA A 99 -9.16 -0.24 -3.92
C ALA A 99 -10.57 -0.79 -4.19
N SER A 100 -11.22 -0.35 -5.25
CA SER A 100 -12.54 -0.88 -5.65
C SER A 100 -12.48 -2.34 -6.13
N SER A 101 -11.30 -2.85 -6.51
CA SER A 101 -11.10 -4.25 -6.93
C SER A 101 -10.85 -5.19 -5.77
N GLU A 102 -10.29 -4.68 -4.68
CA GLU A 102 -9.73 -5.51 -3.62
C GLU A 102 -10.54 -5.46 -2.31
N ILE A 103 -11.27 -4.37 -2.06
CA ILE A 103 -12.05 -4.19 -0.84
C ILE A 103 -13.50 -3.77 -1.13
N TYR A 104 -14.35 -3.86 -0.13
CA TYR A 104 -15.76 -3.52 -0.27
C TYR A 104 -16.05 -2.11 0.25
N SER A 105 -16.82 -1.33 -0.51
CA SER A 105 -17.26 0.03 -0.11
C SER A 105 -18.18 0.05 1.12
N THR A 106 -18.74 -1.11 1.48
CA THR A 106 -19.62 -1.27 2.65
C THR A 106 -18.87 -1.58 3.96
N TRP A 107 -17.54 -1.66 3.91
CA TRP A 107 -16.75 -1.87 5.11
C TRP A 107 -16.70 -0.61 5.98
N PRO A 108 -16.37 -0.75 7.29
CA PRO A 108 -16.15 0.43 8.13
C PRO A 108 -15.08 1.36 7.55
N ASP A 109 -15.29 2.67 7.67
CA ASP A 109 -14.39 3.71 7.16
C ASP A 109 -12.92 3.49 7.56
N ALA A 110 -12.68 3.09 8.81
CA ALA A 110 -11.33 2.81 9.30
C ALA A 110 -10.64 1.65 8.54
N ALA A 111 -11.39 0.61 8.16
CA ALA A 111 -10.85 -0.48 7.36
C ALA A 111 -10.56 -0.02 5.93
N ILE A 112 -11.47 0.73 5.31
CA ILE A 112 -11.28 1.26 3.96
C ILE A 112 -10.05 2.16 3.93
N ARG A 113 -9.91 3.09 4.87
CA ARG A 113 -8.75 4.00 4.96
C ARG A 113 -7.44 3.25 5.18
N ALA A 114 -7.42 2.25 6.07
CA ALA A 114 -6.21 1.44 6.29
C ALA A 114 -5.76 0.71 5.03
N ASN A 115 -6.69 0.10 4.30
CA ASN A 115 -6.39 -0.57 3.04
C ASN A 115 -5.95 0.41 1.94
N ILE A 116 -6.61 1.56 1.81
CA ILE A 116 -6.21 2.58 0.84
C ILE A 116 -4.79 3.08 1.13
N LEU A 117 -4.42 3.31 2.40
CA LEU A 117 -3.06 3.69 2.78
C LEU A 117 -2.04 2.58 2.45
N ALA A 118 -2.40 1.32 2.64
CA ALA A 118 -1.55 0.20 2.25
C ALA A 118 -1.38 0.14 0.72
N ILE A 119 -2.48 0.20 -0.04
CA ILE A 119 -2.47 0.21 -1.51
C ILE A 119 -1.61 1.38 -2.03
N ASN A 120 -1.82 2.57 -1.50
CA ASN A 120 -1.11 3.78 -1.91
C ASN A 120 0.40 3.68 -1.61
N SER A 121 0.76 3.23 -0.41
CA SER A 121 2.17 3.11 0.00
C SER A 121 2.90 2.05 -0.81
N PHE A 122 2.26 0.92 -1.09
CA PHE A 122 2.81 -0.11 -1.99
C PHE A 122 3.08 0.46 -3.39
N THR A 123 2.10 1.17 -3.97
CA THR A 123 2.24 1.79 -5.29
C THR A 123 3.37 2.81 -5.31
N LEU A 124 3.45 3.68 -4.28
CA LEU A 124 4.52 4.67 -4.17
C LEU A 124 5.89 4.03 -3.93
N ASN A 125 5.95 2.89 -3.26
CA ASN A 125 7.18 2.12 -3.14
C ASN A 125 7.66 1.67 -4.53
N ARG A 126 6.78 1.11 -5.37
CA ARG A 126 7.12 0.71 -6.75
C ARG A 126 7.60 1.88 -7.61
N VAL A 127 7.00 3.06 -7.43
CA VAL A 127 7.43 4.30 -8.10
C VAL A 127 8.79 4.75 -7.59
N TYR A 128 8.97 4.81 -6.27
CA TYR A 128 10.17 5.33 -5.63
C TYR A 128 11.40 4.47 -5.95
N THR A 129 11.26 3.15 -5.89
CA THR A 129 12.34 2.19 -6.15
C THR A 129 12.60 1.96 -7.64
N GLU A 130 11.78 2.51 -8.54
CA GLU A 130 11.83 2.20 -9.97
C GLU A 130 11.86 0.68 -10.24
N TRP A 131 11.11 -0.09 -9.41
CA TRP A 131 11.26 -1.53 -9.27
C TRP A 131 11.35 -2.30 -10.59
N TYR A 132 10.44 -2.07 -11.51
CA TYR A 132 10.45 -2.72 -12.82
C TYR A 132 11.37 -2.02 -13.80
N ARG A 133 11.42 -0.70 -13.78
CA ARG A 133 12.23 0.09 -14.70
C ARG A 133 13.71 -0.14 -14.50
N SER A 134 14.17 -0.29 -13.25
CA SER A 134 15.54 -0.66 -12.92
C SER A 134 15.93 -2.04 -13.43
N ARG A 135 14.95 -2.88 -13.77
CA ARG A 135 15.12 -4.22 -14.35
C ARG A 135 14.89 -4.26 -15.86
N GLY A 136 14.95 -3.10 -16.52
CA GLY A 136 14.81 -2.98 -17.97
C GLY A 136 13.37 -3.10 -18.49
N LYS A 137 12.37 -2.97 -17.61
CA LYS A 137 10.96 -2.96 -18.01
C LYS A 137 10.47 -1.54 -18.28
N ASN A 138 9.46 -1.38 -19.12
CA ASN A 138 8.91 -0.09 -19.52
C ASN A 138 7.58 0.27 -18.83
N PHE A 139 7.32 -0.33 -17.67
CA PHE A 139 6.13 -0.11 -16.87
C PHE A 139 6.47 0.09 -15.38
N THR A 140 5.50 0.56 -14.61
CA THR A 140 5.66 0.86 -13.18
C THR A 140 5.23 -0.30 -12.30
N ILE A 141 4.15 -0.99 -12.67
CA ILE A 141 3.48 -2.00 -11.84
C ILE A 141 2.71 -2.97 -12.73
N THR A 142 2.44 -4.19 -12.25
CA THR A 142 1.56 -5.13 -12.95
C THR A 142 0.13 -5.06 -12.42
N ASN A 143 -0.84 -5.61 -13.16
CA ASN A 143 -2.22 -5.72 -12.74
C ASN A 143 -2.53 -7.02 -11.98
N SER A 144 -1.53 -7.78 -11.59
CA SER A 144 -1.68 -9.12 -11.02
C SER A 144 -1.33 -9.15 -9.53
N THR A 145 -2.21 -9.69 -8.70
CA THR A 145 -1.96 -9.95 -7.28
C THR A 145 -0.81 -10.92 -7.02
N ARG A 146 -0.39 -11.67 -8.04
CA ARG A 146 0.79 -12.54 -7.93
C ARG A 146 2.08 -11.73 -7.76
N PHE A 147 2.15 -10.56 -8.36
CA PHE A 147 3.34 -9.72 -8.36
C PHE A 147 3.13 -8.41 -7.60
N ASP A 148 1.95 -7.78 -7.78
CA ASP A 148 1.65 -6.47 -7.24
C ASP A 148 0.20 -6.39 -6.74
N GLN A 149 -0.69 -5.68 -7.48
CA GLN A 149 -2.03 -5.30 -7.04
C GLN A 149 -3.08 -5.66 -8.10
N PHE A 150 -4.31 -5.90 -7.65
CA PHE A 150 -5.40 -6.27 -8.56
C PHE A 150 -6.02 -5.03 -9.22
N PHE A 151 -5.50 -4.69 -10.39
CA PHE A 151 -6.07 -3.66 -11.25
C PHE A 151 -6.92 -4.30 -12.36
N VAL A 152 -8.13 -3.79 -12.57
CA VAL A 152 -9.04 -4.23 -13.64
C VAL A 152 -9.37 -3.08 -14.56
N TYR A 153 -8.84 -3.11 -15.79
CA TYR A 153 -9.09 -2.06 -16.78
C TYR A 153 -10.60 -1.89 -17.05
N GLY A 154 -11.09 -0.65 -16.97
CA GLY A 154 -12.47 -0.30 -17.29
C GLY A 154 -13.53 -0.69 -16.24
N ARG A 155 -13.12 -1.15 -15.03
CA ARG A 155 -14.08 -1.43 -13.96
C ARG A 155 -14.73 -0.16 -13.40
N ASN A 156 -15.95 -0.28 -12.90
CA ASN A 156 -16.63 0.78 -12.17
C ASN A 156 -15.95 1.03 -10.81
N ILE A 157 -15.74 2.29 -10.48
CA ILE A 157 -15.23 2.75 -9.19
C ILE A 157 -16.40 2.97 -8.24
N PHE A 158 -16.30 2.50 -7.00
CA PHE A 158 -17.26 2.81 -5.95
C PHE A 158 -17.07 4.27 -5.48
N GLU A 159 -18.16 5.01 -5.38
CA GLU A 159 -18.14 6.44 -5.05
C GLU A 159 -17.51 6.69 -3.67
N ASP A 160 -17.90 5.95 -2.63
CA ASP A 160 -17.35 6.09 -1.28
C ASP A 160 -15.84 5.86 -1.26
N ILE A 161 -15.34 4.85 -2.00
CA ILE A 161 -13.90 4.61 -2.14
C ILE A 161 -13.23 5.76 -2.89
N SER A 162 -13.87 6.28 -3.94
CA SER A 162 -13.35 7.40 -4.72
C SER A 162 -13.13 8.65 -3.86
N ILE A 163 -14.10 8.98 -3.00
CA ILE A 163 -14.02 10.12 -2.08
C ILE A 163 -12.85 9.95 -1.11
N ILE A 164 -12.73 8.77 -0.48
CA ILE A 164 -11.66 8.51 0.48
C ILE A 164 -10.28 8.56 -0.19
N VAL A 165 -10.16 8.03 -1.41
CA VAL A 165 -8.89 8.12 -2.16
C VAL A 165 -8.54 9.57 -2.46
N ASP A 166 -9.51 10.41 -2.87
CA ASP A 166 -9.26 11.83 -3.14
C ASP A 166 -8.79 12.60 -1.89
N GLU A 167 -9.20 12.17 -0.69
CA GLU A 167 -8.71 12.72 0.58
C GLU A 167 -7.28 12.25 0.93
N MET A 168 -6.88 11.05 0.52
CA MET A 168 -5.74 10.36 1.08
C MET A 168 -4.60 10.03 0.09
N PHE A 169 -4.77 10.25 -1.21
CA PHE A 169 -3.80 9.80 -2.24
C PHE A 169 -2.38 10.40 -2.06
N THR A 170 -2.26 11.49 -1.31
CA THR A 170 -0.95 12.11 -0.97
C THR A 170 -0.36 11.59 0.33
N THR A 171 -1.07 10.71 1.04
CA THR A 171 -0.65 10.17 2.33
C THR A 171 -0.13 8.75 2.16
N TYR A 172 1.00 8.44 2.76
CA TYR A 172 1.62 7.12 2.66
C TYR A 172 2.29 6.70 3.97
N VAL A 173 2.59 5.42 4.11
CA VAL A 173 3.27 4.81 5.25
C VAL A 173 4.76 4.69 4.96
N LYS A 174 5.60 5.03 5.93
CA LYS A 174 7.05 4.79 5.87
C LYS A 174 7.61 4.43 7.25
N ARG A 175 8.78 3.82 7.30
CA ARG A 175 9.52 3.63 8.55
C ARG A 175 10.11 4.95 9.06
N PRO A 176 10.23 5.12 10.40
CA PRO A 176 10.95 6.27 10.96
C PRO A 176 12.37 6.35 10.39
N ASN A 177 12.80 7.55 10.03
CA ASN A 177 14.14 7.84 9.48
C ASN A 177 14.43 7.24 8.09
N GLN A 178 13.46 6.62 7.43
CA GLN A 178 13.56 6.20 6.04
C GLN A 178 12.83 7.18 5.13
N ARG A 179 13.33 7.39 3.91
CA ARG A 179 12.66 8.20 2.89
C ARG A 179 11.68 7.37 2.07
N GLN A 180 12.02 6.12 1.86
CA GLN A 180 11.28 5.18 1.04
C GLN A 180 9.89 4.91 1.63
N PRO A 181 8.82 4.95 0.81
CA PRO A 181 7.52 4.42 1.20
C PRO A 181 7.64 2.94 1.57
N LEU A 182 6.96 2.53 2.63
CA LEU A 182 6.95 1.14 3.05
C LEU A 182 6.32 0.27 1.95
N LEU A 183 6.92 -0.89 1.67
CA LEU A 183 6.27 -1.92 0.88
C LEU A 183 5.19 -2.58 1.74
N THR A 184 4.04 -1.98 1.73
CA THR A 184 2.88 -2.40 2.51
C THR A 184 2.17 -3.58 1.84
N GLN A 185 2.75 -4.76 1.95
CA GLN A 185 2.13 -5.98 1.42
C GLN A 185 0.85 -6.31 2.17
N TYR A 186 -0.11 -6.87 1.46
CA TYR A 186 -1.40 -7.27 2.00
C TYR A 186 -1.98 -8.47 1.23
N CYS A 187 -2.94 -9.15 1.82
CA CYS A 187 -3.70 -10.21 1.19
C CYS A 187 -5.15 -10.23 1.71
N ASP A 188 -6.02 -11.05 1.14
CA ASP A 188 -7.41 -11.09 1.58
C ASP A 188 -7.57 -11.57 3.04
N GLY A 189 -6.75 -12.53 3.47
CA GLY A 189 -6.76 -13.04 4.83
C GLY A 189 -7.90 -13.99 5.15
N GLN A 190 -8.71 -14.40 4.17
CA GLN A 190 -9.73 -15.43 4.28
C GLN A 190 -9.38 -16.70 3.50
N ARG A 191 -8.98 -16.52 2.24
CA ARG A 191 -8.66 -17.63 1.33
C ARG A 191 -7.20 -18.02 1.40
N VAL A 192 -6.36 -17.06 1.79
CA VAL A 192 -4.90 -17.20 1.86
C VAL A 192 -4.34 -16.64 3.15
N SER A 193 -3.25 -17.20 3.60
CA SER A 193 -2.46 -16.73 4.73
C SER A 193 -1.74 -15.43 4.41
N CYS A 194 -1.76 -14.47 5.33
CA CYS A 194 -1.02 -13.23 5.23
C CYS A 194 0.17 -13.25 6.21
N PRO A 195 1.34 -13.76 5.82
CA PRO A 195 2.49 -13.79 6.72
C PRO A 195 3.00 -12.37 6.96
N ASN A 196 2.76 -11.82 8.16
CA ASN A 196 3.18 -10.47 8.57
C ASN A 196 2.71 -9.33 7.64
N TRP A 197 1.68 -9.58 6.83
CA TRP A 197 1.07 -8.59 5.93
C TRP A 197 -0.29 -8.16 6.45
N LEU A 198 -0.78 -7.03 5.95
CA LEU A 198 -2.14 -6.62 6.27
C LEU A 198 -3.14 -7.64 5.70
N SER A 199 -3.95 -8.21 6.59
CA SER A 199 -5.13 -8.97 6.20
C SER A 199 -6.28 -8.00 5.92
N GLN A 200 -6.83 -8.00 4.71
CA GLN A 200 -7.95 -7.12 4.34
C GLN A 200 -9.17 -7.41 5.21
N TRP A 201 -9.58 -8.68 5.34
CA TRP A 201 -10.67 -9.06 6.24
C TRP A 201 -10.33 -8.90 7.73
N GLY A 202 -9.05 -9.09 8.09
CA GLY A 202 -8.57 -8.78 9.43
C GLY A 202 -8.68 -7.29 9.76
N SER A 203 -8.40 -6.41 8.80
CA SER A 203 -8.58 -4.97 8.97
C SER A 203 -10.04 -4.58 9.20
N LYS A 204 -10.98 -5.25 8.48
CA LYS A 204 -12.40 -5.09 8.71
C LYS A 204 -12.79 -5.54 10.12
N TYR A 205 -12.33 -6.72 10.55
CA TYR A 205 -12.59 -7.22 11.89
C TYR A 205 -12.11 -6.23 12.97
N LEU A 206 -10.91 -5.67 12.83
CA LEU A 206 -10.36 -4.68 13.73
C LEU A 206 -11.19 -3.39 13.76
N ALA A 207 -11.60 -2.92 12.58
CA ALA A 207 -12.46 -1.74 12.48
C ALA A 207 -13.82 -1.95 13.13
N ASP A 208 -14.41 -3.14 12.99
CA ASP A 208 -15.64 -3.53 13.69
C ASP A 208 -15.49 -3.51 15.23
N GLN A 209 -14.26 -3.69 15.74
CA GLN A 209 -13.91 -3.57 17.15
C GLN A 209 -13.57 -2.12 17.58
N GLY A 210 -13.74 -1.15 16.68
CA GLY A 210 -13.52 0.27 16.96
C GLY A 210 -12.08 0.76 16.74
N TYR A 211 -11.23 -0.01 16.07
CA TYR A 211 -9.87 0.39 15.76
C TYR A 211 -9.85 1.44 14.66
N SER A 212 -9.05 2.49 14.84
CA SER A 212 -8.78 3.47 13.80
C SER A 212 -7.87 2.89 12.70
N ALA A 213 -7.89 3.52 11.53
CA ALA A 213 -7.01 3.13 10.42
C ALA A 213 -5.53 3.05 10.81
N ILE A 214 -5.06 4.00 11.64
CA ILE A 214 -3.66 4.03 12.12
C ILE A 214 -3.37 2.84 13.05
N GLN A 215 -4.30 2.52 13.95
CA GLN A 215 -4.15 1.37 14.84
C GLN A 215 -4.09 0.06 14.04
N ILE A 216 -4.92 -0.06 13.01
CA ILE A 216 -4.91 -1.21 12.09
C ILE A 216 -3.55 -1.32 11.38
N LEU A 217 -3.05 -0.23 10.80
CA LEU A 217 -1.74 -0.23 10.13
C LEU A 217 -0.61 -0.56 11.10
N ARG A 218 -0.62 -0.01 12.32
CA ARG A 218 0.37 -0.31 13.34
C ARG A 218 0.32 -1.77 13.80
N TYR A 219 -0.86 -2.35 13.84
CA TYR A 219 -1.01 -3.76 14.17
C TYR A 219 -0.26 -4.66 13.19
N TYR A 220 -0.39 -4.40 11.89
CA TYR A 220 0.21 -5.24 10.86
C TYR A 220 1.66 -4.88 10.53
N TYR A 221 2.03 -3.61 10.61
CA TYR A 221 3.35 -3.13 10.17
C TYR A 221 4.20 -2.50 11.28
N GLY A 222 3.68 -2.37 12.48
CA GLY A 222 4.33 -1.63 13.56
C GLY A 222 5.35 -2.40 14.38
N ASN A 223 5.50 -3.69 14.17
CA ASN A 223 6.33 -4.57 15.00
C ASN A 223 7.68 -4.92 14.34
N ASP A 224 8.02 -4.39 13.17
CA ASP A 224 9.26 -4.65 12.44
C ASP A 224 10.29 -3.54 12.63
#